data_4b156a87ad2933f68095c30f2aa122ff
#
_entry.id   4b156a87ad2933f68095c30f2aa122ff
#
_cell.length_a   1.000
_cell.length_b   1.000
_cell.length_c   1.000
_cell.angle_alpha   90.00
_cell.angle_beta   90.00
_cell.angle_gamma   90.00
#
_symmetry.space_group_name_H-M   'P 1'
#
loop_
_entity.id
_entity.type
_entity.pdbx_description
1 polymer ?
#
loop_
_entity_poly.entity_id
_entity_poly.type
_entity_poly.pdbx_seq_one_letter_code
_entity_poly.pdbx_strand_id
1 'polypeptide(L)'
;MKKLLLLILLPHLVQAELISVELLCAGVEKIQNQEVTEMIRIDGNTLVHKVHGNHFLDVTDTKISMLEMDGEKVGLSFDLNRNNGDIEIIRGWDKPYHFKGSCGVIRR
;
A
#
# COMPACT_ATOMS: atom_id res chain seq x y z
N MET A 1 27.31 -0.13 8.02
CA MET A 1 27.09 -0.15 7.69
C MET A 1 27.06 -0.32 7.77
N LYS A 2 26.78 -0.31 7.64
CA LYS A 2 26.43 -0.33 7.40
C LYS A 2 25.93 -0.60 7.03
N LYS A 3 25.60 -0.67 6.65
CA LYS A 3 24.90 -0.74 6.09
C LYS A 3 24.41 -1.32 5.90
N LEU A 4 24.11 -1.40 5.69
CA LEU A 4 23.43 -1.85 5.26
C LEU A 4 22.93 -2.32 5.42
N LEU A 5 23.06 -2.51 5.42
CA LEU A 5 22.47 -2.73 5.44
C LEU A 5 21.79 -2.83 5.58
N LEU A 6 21.44 -2.74 5.26
CA LEU A 6 20.70 -2.57 5.20
C LEU A 6 19.88 -2.89 5.15
N LEU A 7 19.75 -2.97 4.55
CA LEU A 7 18.85 -3.20 4.35
C LEU A 7 18.24 -3.99 4.72
N ILE A 8 18.35 -4.55 4.53
CA ILE A 8 17.80 -5.39 4.94
C ILE A 8 17.35 -5.47 6.18
N LEU A 9 17.76 -5.31 6.91
CA LEU A 9 17.33 -5.13 7.99
C LEU A 9 16.21 -4.49 8.04
N LEU A 10 15.75 -4.54 7.35
CA LEU A 10 14.67 -3.87 7.10
C LEU A 10 13.53 -3.96 7.98
N PRO A 11 13.04 -5.12 8.43
CA PRO A 11 11.80 -5.20 9.16
C PRO A 11 11.76 -4.33 10.38
N HIS A 12 12.74 -4.39 11.21
CA HIS A 12 12.69 -3.59 12.41
C HIS A 12 12.95 -2.14 12.16
N LEU A 13 13.65 -1.85 11.12
CA LEU A 13 13.81 -0.49 10.76
C LEU A 13 12.53 0.09 10.35
N VAL A 14 11.81 -0.68 9.64
CA VAL A 14 10.62 -0.23 9.09
C VAL A 14 9.63 0.23 10.08
N GLN A 15 9.46 -0.50 11.14
CA GLN A 15 8.45 -0.10 12.08
C GLN A 15 8.79 1.21 12.73
N ALA A 16 10.06 1.50 12.88
CA ALA A 16 10.42 2.72 13.54
C ALA A 16 10.38 3.87 12.59
N GLU A 17 10.68 3.56 11.37
CA GLU A 17 10.98 4.64 10.53
C GLU A 17 10.21 4.71 9.33
N LEU A 18 9.00 4.49 9.39
CA LEU A 18 8.18 4.75 8.29
C LEU A 18 8.12 6.21 8.06
N ILE A 19 9.21 6.75 7.60
CA ILE A 19 9.24 8.15 7.38
C ILE A 19 8.46 8.45 6.13
N SER A 20 9.01 8.16 4.98
CA SER A 20 8.30 8.45 3.75
C SER A 20 8.79 7.50 2.69
N VAL A 21 7.86 6.80 2.05
CA VAL A 21 8.19 5.85 1.02
C VAL A 21 7.24 6.04 -0.13
N GLU A 22 7.77 6.07 -1.34
CA GLU A 22 6.94 6.09 -2.54
C GLU A 22 7.05 4.77 -3.25
N LEU A 23 5.92 4.22 -3.62
CA LEU A 23 5.83 2.93 -4.29
C LEU A 23 5.21 3.11 -5.65
N LEU A 24 5.72 2.36 -6.61
CA LEU A 24 5.07 2.24 -7.91
C LEU A 24 4.55 0.82 -8.00
N CYS A 25 3.26 0.70 -8.22
CA CYS A 25 2.59 -0.58 -8.26
C CYS A 25 1.96 -0.77 -9.62
N ALA A 26 2.22 -1.90 -10.23
CA ALA A 26 1.65 -2.21 -11.54
C ALA A 26 0.81 -3.48 -11.40
N GLY A 27 -0.33 -3.50 -12.05
CA GLY A 27 -1.21 -4.64 -11.97
C GLY A 27 -2.46 -4.46 -12.81
N VAL A 28 -3.53 -5.12 -12.39
CA VAL A 28 -4.77 -5.14 -13.15
C VAL A 28 -5.90 -4.65 -12.27
N GLU A 29 -6.69 -3.74 -12.80
CA GLU A 29 -7.94 -3.35 -12.21
C GLU A 29 -8.99 -4.36 -12.70
N LYS A 30 -9.56 -5.09 -11.76
CA LYS A 30 -10.29 -6.30 -12.09
C LYS A 30 -11.71 -6.07 -12.57
N ILE A 31 -12.33 -4.97 -12.19
CA ILE A 31 -13.71 -4.71 -12.59
C ILE A 31 -13.78 -4.39 -14.07
N GLN A 32 -12.86 -3.58 -14.55
CA GLN A 32 -12.80 -3.22 -15.96
C GLN A 32 -11.77 -4.03 -16.73
N ASN A 33 -11.00 -4.85 -16.03
CA ASN A 33 -10.00 -5.71 -16.63
C ASN A 33 -8.97 -4.91 -17.44
N GLN A 34 -8.40 -3.90 -16.79
CA GLN A 34 -7.45 -3.01 -17.42
C GLN A 34 -6.13 -3.01 -16.66
N GLU A 35 -5.03 -2.89 -17.38
CA GLU A 35 -3.73 -2.70 -16.76
C GLU A 35 -3.65 -1.30 -16.20
N VAL A 36 -3.21 -1.17 -14.97
CA VAL A 36 -3.17 0.09 -14.26
C VAL A 36 -1.87 0.20 -13.48
N THR A 37 -1.39 1.42 -13.35
CA THR A 37 -0.25 1.73 -12.50
C THR A 37 -0.72 2.65 -11.40
N GLU A 38 -0.37 2.30 -10.15
CA GLU A 38 -0.72 3.10 -8.98
C GLU A 38 0.56 3.67 -8.37
N MET A 39 0.51 4.95 -8.04
CA MET A 39 1.58 5.59 -7.31
C MET A 39 1.10 5.79 -5.88
N ILE A 40 1.81 5.24 -4.92
CA ILE A 40 1.37 5.23 -3.54
C ILE A 40 2.45 5.84 -2.68
N ARG A 41 2.06 6.73 -1.78
CA ARG A 41 2.97 7.32 -0.84
C ARG A 41 2.54 6.95 0.57
N ILE A 42 3.50 6.52 1.37
CA ILE A 42 3.26 6.20 2.77
C ILE A 42 4.14 7.13 3.59
N ASP A 43 3.50 7.96 4.41
CA ASP A 43 4.18 8.88 5.31
C ASP A 43 3.90 8.43 6.72
N GLY A 44 4.95 7.90 7.39
CA GLY A 44 4.75 7.32 8.71
C GLY A 44 3.79 6.15 8.60
N ASN A 45 2.66 6.23 9.27
CA ASN A 45 1.63 5.21 9.14
C ASN A 45 0.39 5.76 8.45
N THR A 46 0.58 6.70 7.54
CA THR A 46 -0.53 7.29 6.80
C THR A 46 -0.35 7.02 5.31
N LEU A 47 -1.40 6.50 4.70
CA LEU A 47 -1.46 6.36 3.25
C LEU A 47 -1.87 7.70 2.67
N VAL A 48 -1.13 8.18 1.67
CA VAL A 48 -1.47 9.40 0.96
C VAL A 48 -1.66 9.03 -0.50
N HIS A 49 -2.87 9.20 -1.01
CA HIS A 49 -3.17 8.82 -2.38
C HIS A 49 -4.08 9.87 -3.01
N LYS A 50 -3.79 10.23 -4.23
CA LYS A 50 -4.54 11.29 -4.90
C LYS A 50 -6.02 10.97 -5.05
N VAL A 51 -6.32 9.72 -5.35
CA VAL A 51 -7.69 9.32 -5.64
C VAL A 51 -8.38 8.74 -4.42
N HIS A 52 -7.66 7.91 -3.66
CA HIS A 52 -8.28 7.20 -2.54
C HIS A 52 -8.25 8.00 -1.25
N GLY A 53 -7.51 9.11 -1.20
CA GLY A 53 -7.46 9.96 -0.03
C GLY A 53 -6.39 9.57 0.96
N ASN A 54 -6.47 10.14 2.14
CA ASN A 54 -5.48 9.90 3.20
C ASN A 54 -6.11 9.02 4.26
N HIS A 55 -5.41 7.97 4.65
CA HIS A 55 -5.94 7.00 5.60
C HIS A 55 -4.84 6.50 6.52
N PHE A 56 -5.19 6.18 7.76
CA PHE A 56 -4.25 5.58 8.69
C PHE A 56 -4.07 4.11 8.35
N LEU A 57 -2.86 3.63 8.52
CA LEU A 57 -2.49 2.27 8.18
C LEU A 57 -2.12 1.48 9.41
N ASP A 58 -2.40 0.18 9.34
CA ASP A 58 -1.88 -0.79 10.28
C ASP A 58 -0.59 -1.32 9.72
N VAL A 59 0.49 -1.21 10.46
CA VAL A 59 1.80 -1.62 9.97
C VAL A 59 2.36 -2.70 10.87
N THR A 60 2.65 -3.85 10.28
CA THR A 60 3.32 -4.94 10.96
C THR A 60 4.61 -5.27 10.20
N ASP A 61 5.36 -6.26 10.70
CA ASP A 61 6.59 -6.66 10.04
C ASP A 61 6.36 -7.21 8.65
N THR A 62 5.21 -7.80 8.40
CA THR A 62 4.93 -8.48 7.14
C THR A 62 3.90 -7.79 6.27
N LYS A 63 3.17 -6.80 6.82
CA LYS A 63 2.00 -6.31 6.12
C LYS A 63 1.72 -4.87 6.47
N ILE A 64 1.26 -4.11 5.48
CA ILE A 64 0.72 -2.78 5.69
C ILE A 64 -0.70 -2.82 5.16
N SER A 65 -1.67 -2.48 6.00
CA SER A 65 -3.06 -2.64 5.61
C SER A 65 -3.97 -1.61 6.25
N MET A 66 -5.14 -1.46 5.69
CA MET A 66 -6.22 -0.70 6.32
C MET A 66 -7.54 -1.21 5.78
N LEU A 67 -8.58 -1.02 6.56
CA LEU A 67 -9.92 -1.41 6.18
C LEU A 67 -10.90 -0.39 6.71
N GLU A 68 -11.69 0.21 5.82
CA GLU A 68 -12.80 1.07 6.21
C GLU A 68 -14.07 0.45 5.70
N MET A 69 -15.03 0.29 6.58
CA MET A 69 -16.32 -0.27 6.21
C MET A 69 -17.30 0.86 5.91
N ASP A 70 -18.18 0.61 4.95
CA ASP A 70 -19.27 1.51 4.62
C ASP A 70 -20.55 0.71 4.90
N GLY A 71 -21.03 0.79 6.14
CA GLY A 71 -22.11 -0.08 6.59
C GLY A 71 -21.61 -1.50 6.66
N GLU A 72 -22.25 -2.40 5.92
CA GLU A 72 -21.86 -3.80 5.89
C GLU A 72 -20.96 -4.13 4.72
N LYS A 73 -20.60 -3.14 3.93
CA LYS A 73 -19.74 -3.35 2.78
C LYS A 73 -18.37 -2.77 3.03
N VAL A 74 -17.40 -3.26 2.29
CA VAL A 74 -16.07 -2.66 2.31
C VAL A 74 -16.14 -1.34 1.58
N GLY A 75 -15.77 -0.27 2.27
CA GLY A 75 -15.64 1.04 1.65
C GLY A 75 -14.29 1.20 0.97
N LEU A 76 -13.23 0.91 1.72
CA LEU A 76 -11.88 0.92 1.17
C LEU A 76 -11.03 -0.11 1.91
N SER A 77 -10.30 -0.90 1.17
CA SER A 77 -9.37 -1.88 1.72
C SER A 77 -8.04 -1.72 1.00
N PHE A 78 -6.97 -1.75 1.76
CA PHE A 78 -5.61 -1.67 1.23
C PHE A 78 -4.81 -2.75 1.93
N ASP A 79 -4.10 -3.56 1.16
CA ASP A 79 -3.37 -4.68 1.70
C ASP A 79 -2.07 -4.83 0.93
N LEU A 80 -0.95 -4.59 1.58
CA LEU A 80 0.37 -4.68 0.97
C LEU A 80 1.22 -5.68 1.73
N ASN A 81 1.69 -6.69 1.03
CA ASN A 81 2.59 -7.69 1.58
C ASN A 81 4.00 -7.14 1.51
N ARG A 82 4.64 -6.95 2.66
CA ARG A 82 5.96 -6.33 2.73
C ARG A 82 7.08 -7.26 2.30
N ASN A 83 6.82 -8.55 2.27
CA ASN A 83 7.85 -9.50 1.89
C ASN A 83 8.04 -9.59 0.38
N ASN A 84 6.97 -9.46 -0.38
CA ASN A 84 7.05 -9.63 -1.82
C ASN A 84 6.48 -8.48 -2.64
N GLY A 85 5.87 -7.49 -1.99
CA GLY A 85 5.32 -6.34 -2.71
C GLY A 85 3.94 -6.52 -3.30
N ASP A 86 3.30 -7.66 -3.08
CA ASP A 86 1.95 -7.87 -3.60
C ASP A 86 0.97 -6.93 -2.94
N ILE A 87 0.08 -6.35 -3.72
CA ILE A 87 -0.86 -5.37 -3.22
C ILE A 87 -2.25 -5.65 -3.74
N GLU A 88 -3.24 -5.35 -2.90
CA GLU A 88 -4.63 -5.35 -3.32
C GLU A 88 -5.32 -4.13 -2.76
N ILE A 89 -6.05 -3.40 -3.61
CA ILE A 89 -6.83 -2.23 -3.22
C ILE A 89 -8.26 -2.46 -3.69
N ILE A 90 -9.21 -2.35 -2.75
CA ILE A 90 -10.62 -2.50 -3.06
C ILE A 90 -11.34 -1.26 -2.57
N ARG A 91 -12.09 -0.61 -3.45
CA ARG A 91 -12.92 0.52 -3.09
C ARG A 91 -14.35 0.21 -3.50
N GLY A 92 -15.26 0.31 -2.56
CA GLY A 92 -16.65 -0.02 -2.80
C GLY A 92 -17.57 1.16 -2.94
N TRP A 93 -17.09 2.39 -2.62
CA TRP A 93 -17.94 3.57 -2.75
C TRP A 93 -17.63 4.29 -4.05
N ASP A 94 -18.46 5.23 -4.41
CA ASP A 94 -18.29 6.07 -5.58
C ASP A 94 -18.18 5.16 -6.82
N LYS A 95 -17.02 5.05 -7.41
CA LYS A 95 -16.80 4.13 -8.51
C LYS A 95 -16.08 2.91 -7.95
N PRO A 96 -16.70 1.72 -8.02
CA PRO A 96 -16.04 0.52 -7.54
C PRO A 96 -14.71 0.29 -8.23
N TYR A 97 -13.75 -0.19 -7.48
CA TYR A 97 -12.38 -0.35 -7.97
C TYR A 97 -11.77 -1.54 -7.27
N HIS A 98 -11.11 -2.41 -8.01
CA HIS A 98 -10.44 -3.56 -7.44
C HIS A 98 -9.13 -3.79 -8.18
N PHE A 99 -8.03 -3.41 -7.54
CA PHE A 99 -6.70 -3.48 -8.14
C PHE A 99 -5.89 -4.57 -7.44
N LYS A 100 -5.24 -5.40 -8.24
CA LYS A 100 -4.27 -6.36 -7.74
C LYS A 100 -3.00 -6.21 -8.54
N GLY A 101 -1.88 -6.13 -7.83
CA GLY A 101 -0.62 -5.91 -8.51
C GLY A 101 0.58 -6.16 -7.63
N SER A 102 1.68 -5.58 -8.03
CA SER A 102 2.94 -5.74 -7.35
C SER A 102 3.65 -4.39 -7.31
N CYS A 103 4.27 -4.09 -6.18
CA CYS A 103 4.86 -2.78 -5.93
C CYS A 103 6.36 -2.87 -5.79
N GLY A 104 7.03 -1.81 -6.22
CA GLY A 104 8.44 -1.61 -5.93
C GLY A 104 8.63 -0.23 -5.32
N VAL A 105 9.68 -0.09 -4.55
CA VAL A 105 10.02 1.19 -3.94
C VAL A 105 10.73 2.05 -4.98
N ILE A 106 10.25 3.27 -5.18
CA ILE A 106 10.91 4.18 -6.12
C ILE A 106 11.55 5.35 -5.41
N ARG A 107 11.15 5.61 -4.17
CA ARG A 107 11.75 6.71 -3.41
C ARG A 107 11.52 6.53 -1.92
N ARG A 108 12.49 6.88 -1.16
CA ARG A 108 12.39 6.86 0.30
C ARG A 108 12.62 8.23 0.89
#